data_0f9f45e81051611fe1ec01a90aa40424
#
_entry.id   0f9f45e81051611fe1ec01a90aa40424
#
_cell.length_a   1.000
_cell.length_b   1.000
_cell.length_c   1.000
_cell.angle_alpha   90.00
_cell.angle_beta   90.00
_cell.angle_gamma   90.00
#
_symmetry.space_group_name_H-M   'P 1'
#
loop_
_entity.id
_entity.type
_entity.pdbx_description
1 polymer ?
#
loop_
_entity_poly.entity_id
_entity_poly.type
_entity_poly.pdbx_seq_one_letter_code
_entity_poly.pdbx_strand_id
1 'polypeptide(L)'
;MTACALVPPNDFIATDFALLPAPAPPADRPTSLASSGAAGIVSLWHKPDLEFRTPRATLLLKFGSSGMGGSISSSVLCALFVELVRDGFNETVYMAEQAGIDIDLRLMDRALQLSAHGFSHKGLHCARACEPPRSAPAYPLCG
;
A
#
# COMPACT_ATOMS: atom_id res chain seq x y z
N MET A 1 -28.73 -16.59 28.37
CA MET A 1 -28.66 -16.77 26.90
C MET A 1 -27.70 -15.71 26.37
N THR A 2 -26.47 -16.08 26.03
CA THR A 2 -25.47 -15.17 25.48
C THR A 2 -25.85 -14.89 24.04
N ALA A 3 -26.16 -13.64 23.70
CA ALA A 3 -26.45 -13.26 22.33
C ALA A 3 -25.20 -13.54 21.48
N CYS A 4 -25.34 -14.34 20.44
CA CYS A 4 -24.27 -14.59 19.48
C CYS A 4 -24.13 -13.30 18.63
N ALA A 5 -23.08 -12.54 18.87
CA ALA A 5 -22.79 -11.35 18.06
C ALA A 5 -22.24 -11.83 16.70
N LEU A 6 -22.82 -11.33 15.61
CA LEU A 6 -22.28 -11.56 14.27
C LEU A 6 -20.96 -10.81 14.12
N VAL A 7 -20.01 -11.42 13.41
CA VAL A 7 -18.77 -10.76 13.03
C VAL A 7 -19.09 -9.50 12.20
N PRO A 8 -18.41 -8.36 12.45
CA PRO A 8 -18.63 -7.15 11.66
C PRO A 8 -18.34 -7.40 10.18
N PRO A 9 -19.02 -6.71 9.26
CA PRO A 9 -18.78 -6.86 7.84
C PRO A 9 -17.34 -6.46 7.49
N ASN A 10 -16.72 -7.18 6.54
CA ASN A 10 -15.39 -6.87 6.07
C ASN A 10 -15.45 -5.71 5.05
N ASP A 11 -14.90 -4.57 5.41
CA ASP A 11 -14.92 -3.34 4.61
C ASP A 11 -14.06 -3.42 3.34
N PHE A 12 -13.18 -4.42 3.22
CA PHE A 12 -12.35 -4.63 2.05
C PHE A 12 -13.06 -5.34 0.89
N ILE A 13 -14.24 -5.91 1.13
CA ILE A 13 -15.00 -6.60 0.08
C ILE A 13 -15.41 -5.60 -1.00
N ALA A 14 -14.98 -5.85 -2.24
CA ALA A 14 -15.34 -5.03 -3.38
C ALA A 14 -16.82 -5.21 -3.73
N THR A 15 -17.52 -4.11 -3.94
CA THR A 15 -18.93 -4.08 -4.33
C THR A 15 -19.13 -3.46 -5.72
N ASP A 16 -18.13 -2.77 -6.24
CA ASP A 16 -18.15 -2.17 -7.57
C ASP A 16 -17.01 -2.76 -8.43
N PHE A 17 -17.37 -3.30 -9.58
CA PHE A 17 -16.49 -3.92 -10.56
C PHE A 17 -16.50 -3.17 -11.88
N ALA A 18 -16.99 -1.93 -11.90
CA ALA A 18 -17.02 -1.11 -13.11
C ALA A 18 -15.61 -0.89 -13.65
N LEU A 19 -15.45 -1.10 -14.95
CA LEU A 19 -14.20 -0.83 -15.65
C LEU A 19 -14.09 0.66 -15.97
N LEU A 20 -12.95 1.24 -15.67
CA LEU A 20 -12.63 2.59 -16.11
C LEU A 20 -12.60 2.65 -17.64
N PRO A 21 -13.07 3.76 -18.25
CA PRO A 21 -12.97 3.96 -19.70
C PRO A 21 -11.50 3.90 -20.12
N ALA A 22 -11.23 3.26 -21.23
CA ALA A 22 -9.87 3.20 -21.77
C ALA A 22 -9.41 4.62 -22.12
N PRO A 23 -8.20 5.02 -21.72
CA PRO A 23 -7.65 6.32 -22.13
C PRO A 23 -7.44 6.35 -23.64
N ALA A 24 -7.71 7.49 -24.25
CA ALA A 24 -7.40 7.74 -25.64
C ALA A 24 -6.29 8.83 -25.72
N PRO A 25 -5.16 8.56 -26.34
CA PRO A 25 -4.71 7.34 -27.02
C PRO A 25 -4.25 6.24 -26.05
N PRO A 26 -4.22 4.96 -26.49
CA PRO A 26 -3.72 3.87 -25.66
C PRO A 26 -2.24 4.10 -25.31
N ALA A 27 -1.95 4.15 -24.03
CA ALA A 27 -0.58 4.32 -23.56
C ALA A 27 0.07 2.95 -23.37
N ASP A 28 1.01 2.60 -24.22
CA ASP A 28 1.81 1.37 -24.11
C ASP A 28 2.83 1.45 -22.96
N ARG A 29 3.18 2.65 -22.53
CA ARG A 29 4.15 2.92 -21.47
C ARG A 29 3.51 3.59 -20.26
N PRO A 30 4.07 3.39 -19.03
CA PRO A 30 3.64 4.13 -17.87
C PRO A 30 3.74 5.65 -18.12
N THR A 31 2.71 6.37 -17.70
CA THR A 31 2.66 7.84 -17.80
C THR A 31 2.92 8.45 -16.43
N SER A 32 3.79 9.44 -16.38
CA SER A 32 4.00 10.23 -15.17
C SER A 32 2.83 11.18 -14.95
N LEU A 33 2.11 11.03 -13.82
CA LEU A 33 0.91 11.82 -13.52
C LEU A 33 1.19 13.04 -12.65
N ALA A 34 2.21 13.01 -11.82
CA ALA A 34 2.55 14.12 -10.96
C ALA A 34 3.98 14.08 -10.47
N SER A 35 4.58 15.24 -10.39
CA SER A 35 5.67 15.51 -9.49
C SER A 35 5.40 16.87 -8.90
N SER A 36 4.95 16.97 -7.65
CA SER A 36 5.25 18.10 -6.79
C SER A 36 4.39 18.11 -5.53
N GLY A 37 5.07 18.19 -4.43
CA GLY A 37 4.52 18.67 -3.18
C GLY A 37 5.64 19.39 -2.44
N ALA A 38 5.33 20.41 -1.69
CA ALA A 38 6.25 21.24 -0.94
C ALA A 38 7.08 20.50 0.14
N ALA A 39 6.89 19.19 0.30
CA ALA A 39 7.51 18.37 1.34
C ALA A 39 8.36 17.19 0.83
N GLY A 40 8.53 17.01 -0.48
CA GLY A 40 9.32 15.89 -0.98
C GLY A 40 9.13 15.61 -2.47
N ILE A 41 10.04 14.82 -3.03
CA ILE A 41 9.96 14.37 -4.42
C ILE A 41 9.07 13.16 -4.46
N VAL A 42 7.81 13.33 -4.85
CA VAL A 42 6.87 12.26 -5.13
C VAL A 42 6.76 12.09 -6.64
N SER A 43 7.06 10.91 -7.16
CA SER A 43 6.85 10.56 -8.56
C SER A 43 5.73 9.53 -8.64
N LEU A 44 4.63 9.89 -9.29
CA LEU A 44 3.49 9.00 -9.51
C LEU A 44 3.48 8.54 -10.97
N TRP A 45 3.46 7.23 -11.17
CA TRP A 45 3.39 6.61 -12.48
C TRP A 45 2.14 5.76 -12.58
N HIS A 46 1.45 5.85 -13.68
CA HIS A 46 0.24 5.08 -13.96
C HIS A 46 0.36 4.38 -15.30
N LYS A 47 -0.03 3.10 -15.33
CA LYS A 47 -0.19 2.32 -16.56
C LYS A 47 -1.55 1.63 -16.51
N PRO A 48 -2.49 1.95 -17.43
CA PRO A 48 -3.75 1.22 -17.55
C PRO A 48 -3.51 -0.16 -18.16
N ASP A 49 -4.21 -1.18 -17.68
CA ASP A 49 -4.28 -2.48 -18.35
C ASP A 49 -5.31 -2.39 -19.49
N LEU A 50 -4.81 -2.43 -20.71
CA LEU A 50 -5.63 -2.37 -21.92
C LEU A 50 -5.85 -3.75 -22.54
N GLU A 51 -5.08 -4.75 -22.12
CA GLU A 51 -5.11 -6.09 -22.70
C GLU A 51 -6.20 -6.94 -22.06
N PHE A 52 -6.18 -7.09 -20.76
CA PHE A 52 -7.12 -7.96 -20.05
C PHE A 52 -8.35 -7.22 -19.53
N ARG A 53 -8.25 -5.92 -19.31
CA ARG A 53 -9.32 -5.05 -18.81
C ARG A 53 -10.07 -5.65 -17.62
N THR A 54 -9.32 -6.10 -16.63
CA THR A 54 -9.88 -6.63 -15.40
C THR A 54 -10.12 -5.50 -14.38
N PRO A 55 -11.14 -5.61 -13.50
CA PRO A 55 -11.38 -4.62 -12.44
C PRO A 55 -10.38 -4.77 -11.29
N ARG A 56 -9.11 -5.00 -11.62
CA ARG A 56 -8.01 -5.17 -10.67
C ARG A 56 -6.97 -4.08 -10.85
N ALA A 57 -6.32 -3.72 -9.76
CA ALA A 57 -5.22 -2.77 -9.76
C ALA A 57 -4.07 -3.28 -8.92
N THR A 58 -2.86 -2.90 -9.29
CA THR A 58 -1.65 -3.09 -8.50
C THR A 58 -1.13 -1.72 -8.09
N LEU A 59 -1.01 -1.51 -6.80
CA LEU A 59 -0.39 -0.33 -6.21
C LEU A 59 1.01 -0.72 -5.73
N LEU A 60 2.01 0.04 -6.14
CA LEU A 60 3.38 -0.14 -5.71
C LEU A 60 3.91 1.18 -5.15
N LEU A 61 4.17 1.23 -3.85
CA LEU A 61 4.73 2.38 -3.16
C LEU A 61 6.17 2.08 -2.77
N LYS A 62 7.09 3.00 -3.11
CA LYS A 62 8.49 2.91 -2.71
C LYS A 62 8.86 4.14 -1.88
N PHE A 63 9.31 3.90 -0.66
CA PHE A 63 9.78 4.93 0.26
C PHE A 63 11.29 4.79 0.42
N GLY A 64 12.03 5.70 -0.20
CA GLY A 64 13.49 5.73 -0.11
C GLY A 64 13.98 6.78 0.86
N SER A 65 15.03 6.46 1.61
CA SER A 65 15.74 7.40 2.47
C SER A 65 17.23 7.14 2.43
N SER A 66 18.03 8.18 2.50
CA SER A 66 19.50 8.06 2.54
C SER A 66 19.99 7.33 3.81
N GLY A 67 19.20 7.35 4.88
CA GLY A 67 19.50 6.65 6.12
C GLY A 67 19.22 5.14 6.10
N MET A 68 18.43 4.66 5.14
CA MET A 68 18.10 3.24 5.02
C MET A 68 19.27 2.47 4.42
N GLY A 69 19.75 1.43 5.10
CA GLY A 69 20.83 0.56 4.60
C GLY A 69 22.20 1.22 4.47
N GLY A 70 22.43 2.38 5.09
CA GLY A 70 23.71 3.08 5.10
C GLY A 70 24.78 2.40 5.96
N SER A 71 24.37 1.60 6.95
CA SER A 71 25.22 0.82 7.85
C SER A 71 24.55 -0.51 8.18
N ILE A 72 25.32 -1.45 8.74
CA ILE A 72 24.79 -2.75 9.20
C ILE A 72 23.70 -2.54 10.26
N SER A 73 23.93 -1.65 11.21
CA SER A 73 22.96 -1.33 12.26
C SER A 73 21.66 -0.77 11.69
N SER A 74 21.75 0.16 10.72
CA SER A 74 20.59 0.72 10.01
C SER A 74 19.80 -0.35 9.26
N SER A 75 20.50 -1.29 8.61
CA SER A 75 19.85 -2.39 7.90
C SER A 75 19.08 -3.31 8.83
N VAL A 76 19.67 -3.65 9.98
CA VAL A 76 19.02 -4.49 11.00
C VAL A 76 17.80 -3.77 11.61
N LEU A 77 17.91 -2.48 11.92
CA LEU A 77 16.79 -1.70 12.43
C LEU A 77 15.65 -1.59 11.42
N CYS A 78 15.96 -1.39 10.14
CA CYS A 78 14.95 -1.38 9.08
C CYS A 78 14.26 -2.75 8.93
N ALA A 79 15.01 -3.85 8.99
CA ALA A 79 14.43 -5.19 8.94
C ALA A 79 13.50 -5.44 10.13
N LEU A 80 13.95 -5.11 11.35
CA LEU A 80 13.12 -5.22 12.56
C LEU A 80 11.86 -4.35 12.45
N PHE A 81 11.99 -3.13 11.95
CA PHE A 81 10.85 -2.24 11.73
C PHE A 81 9.80 -2.89 10.81
N VAL A 82 10.23 -3.49 9.69
CA VAL A 82 9.33 -4.18 8.77
C VAL A 82 8.57 -5.31 9.46
N GLU A 83 9.26 -6.13 10.26
CA GLU A 83 8.60 -7.22 10.99
C GLU A 83 7.61 -6.71 12.04
N LEU A 84 7.94 -5.65 12.78
CA LEU A 84 7.02 -5.03 13.73
C LEU A 84 5.78 -4.43 13.04
N VAL A 85 5.97 -3.80 11.88
CA VAL A 85 4.84 -3.26 11.10
C VAL A 85 3.95 -4.39 10.61
N ARG A 86 4.53 -5.48 10.08
CA ARG A 86 3.76 -6.65 9.65
C ARG A 86 2.93 -7.25 10.79
N ASP A 87 3.54 -7.42 11.97
CA ASP A 87 2.84 -7.93 13.14
C ASP A 87 1.70 -7.01 13.57
N GLY A 88 1.95 -5.70 13.62
CA GLY A 88 0.94 -4.71 13.98
C GLY A 88 -0.24 -4.59 13.01
N PHE A 89 -0.04 -4.93 11.74
CA PHE A 89 -1.10 -4.89 10.70
C PHE A 89 -1.68 -6.25 10.35
N ASN A 90 -1.26 -7.32 11.02
CA ASN A 90 -1.63 -8.69 10.68
C ASN A 90 -3.16 -8.90 10.59
N GLU A 91 -3.93 -8.35 11.52
CA GLU A 91 -5.39 -8.44 11.51
C GLU A 91 -5.99 -7.75 10.28
N THR A 92 -5.51 -6.54 9.95
CA THR A 92 -5.98 -5.77 8.80
C THR A 92 -5.61 -6.46 7.48
N VAL A 93 -4.39 -6.98 7.38
CA VAL A 93 -3.90 -7.74 6.22
C VAL A 93 -4.73 -9.00 6.04
N TYR A 94 -5.00 -9.75 7.11
CA TYR A 94 -5.83 -10.93 7.05
C TYR A 94 -7.24 -10.64 6.49
N MET A 95 -7.89 -9.55 6.96
CA MET A 95 -9.19 -9.14 6.45
C MET A 95 -9.14 -8.74 4.97
N ALA A 96 -8.07 -8.09 4.54
CA ALA A 96 -7.86 -7.72 3.15
C ALA A 96 -7.64 -8.95 2.25
N GLU A 97 -6.84 -9.93 2.70
CA GLU A 97 -6.60 -11.19 2.00
C GLU A 97 -7.89 -12.00 1.81
N GLN A 98 -8.75 -12.07 2.84
CA GLN A 98 -10.07 -12.70 2.74
C GLN A 98 -10.97 -12.03 1.69
N ALA A 99 -10.75 -10.75 1.43
CA ALA A 99 -11.46 -9.99 0.38
C ALA A 99 -10.76 -10.03 -1.00
N GLY A 100 -9.68 -10.80 -1.14
CA GLY A 100 -8.92 -10.95 -2.39
C GLY A 100 -7.98 -9.79 -2.69
N ILE A 101 -7.52 -9.08 -1.66
CA ILE A 101 -6.49 -8.05 -1.72
C ILE A 101 -5.23 -8.61 -1.07
N ASP A 102 -4.18 -8.76 -1.85
CA ASP A 102 -2.86 -9.20 -1.39
C ASP A 102 -2.00 -7.97 -1.07
N ILE A 103 -1.47 -7.92 0.16
CA ILE A 103 -0.65 -6.81 0.66
C ILE A 103 0.68 -7.36 1.12
N ASP A 104 1.77 -6.78 0.60
CA ASP A 104 3.10 -7.20 0.99
C ASP A 104 4.01 -5.99 1.22
N LEU A 105 4.75 -6.04 2.33
CA LEU A 105 5.71 -5.03 2.75
C LEU A 105 7.10 -5.63 2.77
N ARG A 106 8.02 -5.09 1.98
CA ARG A 106 9.40 -5.59 1.87
C ARG A 106 10.42 -4.47 2.00
N LEU A 107 11.55 -4.81 2.56
CA LEU A 107 12.74 -3.98 2.47
C LEU A 107 13.53 -4.42 1.22
N MET A 108 13.68 -3.51 0.26
CA MET A 108 14.47 -3.75 -0.96
C MET A 108 15.54 -2.68 -1.10
N ASP A 109 16.81 -3.09 -1.14
CA ASP A 109 17.97 -2.21 -1.21
C ASP A 109 17.97 -1.15 -0.09
N ARG A 110 17.65 0.08 -0.43
CA ARG A 110 17.55 1.22 0.51
C ARG A 110 16.15 1.84 0.51
N ALA A 111 15.16 1.04 0.22
CA ALA A 111 13.77 1.48 0.13
C ALA A 111 12.83 0.48 0.79
N LEU A 112 11.83 1.01 1.44
CA LEU A 112 10.68 0.24 1.88
C LEU A 112 9.70 0.18 0.71
N GLN A 113 9.31 -1.02 0.31
CA GLN A 113 8.33 -1.24 -0.75
C GLN A 113 7.07 -1.86 -0.16
N LEU A 114 5.96 -1.15 -0.35
CA LEU A 114 4.62 -1.65 -0.08
C LEU A 114 3.96 -1.97 -1.41
N SER A 115 3.50 -3.20 -1.58
CA SER A 115 2.70 -3.62 -2.72
C SER A 115 1.31 -4.05 -2.27
N ALA A 116 0.29 -3.62 -3.00
CA ALA A 116 -1.08 -4.06 -2.82
C ALA A 116 -1.66 -4.45 -4.17
N HIS A 117 -2.21 -5.65 -4.27
CA HIS A 117 -2.82 -6.18 -5.48
C HIS A 117 -4.23 -6.65 -5.18
N GLY A 118 -5.22 -6.17 -5.92
CA GLY A 118 -6.62 -6.55 -5.67
C GLY A 118 -7.61 -5.81 -6.55
N PHE A 119 -8.87 -5.82 -6.14
CA PHE A 119 -9.92 -5.09 -6.85
C PHE A 119 -9.74 -3.58 -6.76
N SER A 120 -9.84 -2.88 -7.89
CA SER A 120 -9.59 -1.44 -8.01
C SER A 120 -10.49 -0.59 -7.12
N HIS A 121 -11.73 -1.00 -6.90
CA HIS A 121 -12.68 -0.31 -6.02
C HIS A 121 -12.16 -0.11 -4.59
N LYS A 122 -11.45 -1.09 -4.04
CA LYS A 122 -10.94 -1.04 -2.65
C LYS A 122 -9.43 -0.78 -2.55
N GLY A 123 -8.73 -0.62 -3.65
CA GLY A 123 -7.29 -0.35 -3.64
C GLY A 123 -6.90 0.90 -2.85
N LEU A 124 -7.68 1.98 -2.98
CA LEU A 124 -7.49 3.21 -2.19
C LEU A 124 -7.85 3.05 -0.71
N HIS A 125 -8.80 2.18 -0.39
CA HIS A 125 -9.18 1.90 0.99
C HIS A 125 -8.04 1.21 1.74
N CYS A 126 -7.37 0.30 1.07
CA CYS A 126 -6.20 -0.38 1.59
C CYS A 126 -5.05 0.60 1.90
N ALA A 127 -4.77 1.54 1.00
CA ALA A 127 -3.75 2.57 1.22
C ALA A 127 -4.07 3.44 2.45
N ARG A 128 -5.34 3.75 2.69
CA ARG A 128 -5.80 4.50 3.88
C ARG A 128 -5.71 3.69 5.18
N ALA A 129 -6.00 2.41 5.14
CA ALA A 129 -5.91 1.53 6.30
C ALA A 129 -4.46 1.33 6.79
N CYS A 130 -3.49 1.50 5.88
CA CYS A 130 -2.06 1.45 6.19
C CYS A 130 -1.49 2.81 6.67
N GLU A 131 -2.31 3.88 6.77
CA GLU A 131 -1.85 5.11 7.42
C GLU A 131 -1.70 4.89 8.93
N PRO A 132 -0.55 5.22 9.52
CA PRO A 132 -0.39 5.18 10.96
C PRO A 132 -1.40 6.13 11.61
N PRO A 133 -1.94 5.79 12.80
CA PRO A 133 -2.90 6.66 13.48
C PRO A 133 -2.27 8.04 13.67
N ARG A 134 -2.97 9.10 13.25
CA ARG A 134 -2.52 10.50 13.31
C ARG A 134 -2.16 11.01 14.71
N SER A 135 -2.36 10.19 15.73
CA SER A 135 -2.07 10.44 17.14
C SER A 135 -0.81 9.72 17.66
N ALA A 136 -0.03 9.09 16.82
CA ALA A 136 1.25 8.51 17.26
C ALA A 136 2.18 9.66 17.67
N PRO A 137 2.70 9.69 18.93
CA PRO A 137 3.65 10.69 19.33
C PRO A 137 4.89 10.59 18.44
N ALA A 138 5.33 11.74 17.91
CA ALA A 138 6.58 11.81 17.19
C ALA A 138 7.72 11.33 18.11
N TYR A 139 8.24 10.14 17.86
CA TYR A 139 9.47 9.72 18.51
C TYR A 139 10.61 10.60 17.96
N PRO A 140 11.33 11.34 18.82
CA PRO A 140 12.47 12.10 18.36
C PRO A 140 13.50 11.11 17.84
N LEU A 141 13.76 11.20 16.54
CA LEU A 141 14.89 10.52 15.94
C LEU A 141 16.15 11.09 16.61
N CYS A 142 16.85 10.27 17.38
CA CYS A 142 18.14 10.62 17.94
C CYS A 142 19.07 11.09 16.81
N GLY A 143 19.60 12.31 16.99
CA GLY A 143 20.61 12.90 16.13
C GLY A 143 21.97 12.22 16.26
#